data_870a27f03dc5451ae6fdd34d25671bcd
#
_entry.id   870a27f03dc5451ae6fdd34d25671bcd
#
_cell.length_a   1.000
_cell.length_b   1.000
_cell.length_c   1.000
_cell.angle_alpha   90.00
_cell.angle_beta   90.00
_cell.angle_gamma   90.00
#
_symmetry.space_group_name_H-M   'P 1'
#
loop_
_entity.id
_entity.type
_entity.pdbx_description
1 polymer ?
#
loop_
_entity_poly.entity_id
_entity_poly.type
_entity_poly.pdbx_seq_one_letter_code
_entity_poly.pdbx_strand_id
1 'polypeptide(L)'
;VTCGGQATIPMVAAVSRVQPVAYGEIVATVSSRSVGPGTRKNIDEFTRTTAGAVEQVGGAKKGKAIIIINPAEPPLIMRDTVHCLVDEAAGAPDQAAITASVHAMLAEVQKYVPGYRLVNGPVFDGQRVSVYLEVEGLGDYLPKYAGNLDIMTAAAARTAEMFAEEMLNGSPKLEAVVA
;
A
#
# COMPACT_ATOMS: atom_id res chain seq x y z
N VAL A 1 0.06 11.24 -1.77
CA VAL A 1 -0.08 10.24 -0.69
C VAL A 1 -1.56 9.95 -0.51
N THR A 2 -1.95 8.68 -0.56
CA THR A 2 -3.33 8.22 -0.34
C THR A 2 -3.34 7.07 0.66
N CYS A 3 -4.43 6.90 1.40
CA CYS A 3 -4.54 5.83 2.40
C CYS A 3 -4.38 4.44 1.76
N GLY A 4 -5.11 4.18 0.68
CA GLY A 4 -5.00 2.93 -0.07
C GLY A 4 -3.62 2.74 -0.68
N GLY A 5 -2.97 3.82 -1.16
CA GLY A 5 -1.61 3.77 -1.66
C GLY A 5 -0.61 3.37 -0.58
N GLN A 6 -0.69 3.97 0.60
CA GLN A 6 0.20 3.62 1.73
C GLN A 6 0.03 2.16 2.17
N ALA A 7 -1.19 1.64 2.13
CA ALA A 7 -1.46 0.26 2.50
C ALA A 7 -0.99 -0.76 1.45
N THR A 8 -1.07 -0.44 0.17
CA THR A 8 -0.98 -1.45 -0.91
C THR A 8 0.30 -1.38 -1.73
N ILE A 9 0.83 -0.18 -2.00
CA ILE A 9 2.01 -0.02 -2.85
C ILE A 9 3.26 -0.71 -2.29
N PRO A 10 3.51 -0.76 -0.98
CA PRO A 10 4.60 -1.56 -0.44
C PRO A 10 4.53 -3.04 -0.84
N MET A 11 3.32 -3.61 -0.94
CA MET A 11 3.15 -5.01 -1.36
C MET A 11 3.39 -5.20 -2.86
N VAL A 12 2.97 -4.23 -3.69
CA VAL A 12 3.32 -4.24 -5.12
C VAL A 12 4.84 -4.20 -5.28
N ALA A 13 5.52 -3.31 -4.56
CA ALA A 13 6.98 -3.19 -4.57
C ALA A 13 7.66 -4.47 -4.04
N ALA A 14 7.06 -5.13 -3.05
CA ALA A 14 7.57 -6.40 -2.54
C ALA A 14 7.57 -7.52 -3.59
N VAL A 15 6.59 -7.53 -4.50
CA VAL A 15 6.55 -8.48 -5.62
C VAL A 15 7.50 -8.02 -6.73
N SER A 16 7.43 -6.76 -7.14
CA SER A 16 8.16 -6.24 -8.31
C SER A 16 9.68 -6.23 -8.14
N ARG A 17 10.18 -6.11 -6.91
CA ARG A 17 11.63 -6.21 -6.63
C ARG A 17 12.18 -7.64 -6.78
N VAL A 18 11.32 -8.65 -6.81
CA VAL A 18 11.71 -10.06 -7.05
C VAL A 18 11.59 -10.39 -8.52
N GLN A 19 10.45 -10.09 -9.14
CA GLN A 19 10.21 -10.32 -10.56
C GLN A 19 9.42 -9.17 -11.18
N PRO A 20 9.65 -8.85 -12.47
CA PRO A 20 8.90 -7.80 -13.16
C PRO A 20 7.39 -8.04 -13.12
N VAL A 21 6.63 -6.99 -12.78
CA VAL A 21 5.18 -6.99 -12.72
C VAL A 21 4.62 -6.27 -13.96
N ALA A 22 3.91 -7.00 -14.81
CA ALA A 22 3.28 -6.43 -16.00
C ALA A 22 2.07 -5.56 -15.66
N TYR A 23 1.29 -5.94 -14.64
CA TYR A 23 0.10 -5.23 -14.19
C TYR A 23 -0.07 -5.34 -12.69
N GLY A 24 -0.30 -4.21 -12.03
CA GLY A 24 -0.64 -4.13 -10.61
C GLY A 24 -2.02 -3.51 -10.41
N GLU A 25 -2.88 -4.16 -9.63
CA GLU A 25 -4.18 -3.62 -9.25
C GLU A 25 -4.30 -3.62 -7.73
N ILE A 26 -4.82 -2.52 -7.20
CA ILE A 26 -5.15 -2.43 -5.78
C ILE A 26 -6.64 -2.11 -5.59
N VAL A 27 -7.23 -2.73 -4.60
CA VAL A 27 -8.60 -2.45 -4.15
C VAL A 27 -8.54 -2.08 -2.68
N ALA A 28 -8.80 -0.81 -2.37
CA ALA A 28 -8.84 -0.31 -1.00
C ALA A 28 -10.30 -0.20 -0.53
N THR A 29 -10.66 -0.91 0.53
CA THR A 29 -12.00 -0.88 1.12
C THR A 29 -11.95 -0.20 2.48
N VAL A 30 -12.63 0.93 2.59
CA VAL A 30 -12.66 1.76 3.81
C VAL A 30 -14.08 1.94 4.32
N SER A 31 -14.24 2.11 5.63
CA SER A 31 -15.53 2.44 6.22
C SER A 31 -16.03 3.78 5.71
N SER A 32 -17.31 3.86 5.37
CA SER A 32 -17.98 5.13 5.00
C SER A 32 -17.84 6.19 6.09
N ARG A 33 -17.75 5.79 7.36
CA ARG A 33 -17.59 6.72 8.51
C ARG A 33 -16.22 7.39 8.58
N SER A 34 -15.19 6.79 7.98
CA SER A 34 -13.83 7.34 7.96
C SER A 34 -13.48 8.08 6.66
N VAL A 35 -14.49 8.38 5.83
CA VAL A 35 -14.30 9.06 4.52
C VAL A 35 -15.05 10.39 4.53
N GLY A 36 -14.29 11.47 4.53
CA GLY A 36 -14.84 12.83 4.53
C GLY A 36 -15.34 13.33 3.16
N PRO A 37 -15.95 14.51 3.11
CA PRO A 37 -16.47 15.11 1.88
C PRO A 37 -15.40 15.35 0.80
N GLY A 38 -14.17 15.66 1.22
CA GLY A 38 -13.04 15.89 0.32
C GLY A 38 -12.71 14.67 -0.54
N THR A 39 -12.56 13.51 0.10
CA THR A 39 -12.30 12.25 -0.62
C THR A 39 -13.44 11.90 -1.56
N ARG A 40 -14.70 12.08 -1.12
CA ARG A 40 -15.89 11.77 -1.93
C ARG A 40 -15.98 12.63 -3.20
N LYS A 41 -15.52 13.88 -3.12
CA LYS A 41 -15.46 14.79 -4.28
C LYS A 41 -14.28 14.50 -5.21
N ASN A 42 -13.22 13.89 -4.70
CA ASN A 42 -11.95 13.70 -5.41
C ASN A 42 -11.59 12.21 -5.61
N ILE A 43 -12.59 11.34 -5.76
CA ILE A 43 -12.37 9.89 -5.99
C ILE A 43 -11.52 9.66 -7.25
N ASP A 44 -11.74 10.43 -8.31
CA ASP A 44 -10.97 10.31 -9.55
C ASP A 44 -9.49 10.68 -9.35
N GLU A 45 -9.19 11.63 -8.48
CA GLU A 45 -7.82 11.99 -8.12
C GLU A 45 -7.15 10.86 -7.33
N PHE A 46 -7.86 10.28 -6.34
CA PHE A 46 -7.37 9.08 -5.64
C PHE A 46 -7.01 7.99 -6.63
N THR A 47 -7.91 7.69 -7.55
CA THR A 47 -7.74 6.60 -8.53
C THR A 47 -6.52 6.83 -9.42
N ARG A 48 -6.38 8.03 -9.99
CA ARG A 48 -5.25 8.38 -10.86
C ARG A 48 -3.91 8.40 -10.12
N THR A 49 -3.87 9.08 -8.97
CA THR A 49 -2.65 9.22 -8.17
C THR A 49 -2.17 7.87 -7.66
N THR A 50 -3.08 7.04 -7.17
CA THR A 50 -2.72 5.72 -6.65
C THR A 50 -2.32 4.76 -7.76
N ALA A 51 -3.00 4.77 -8.92
CA ALA A 51 -2.60 3.98 -10.08
C ALA A 51 -1.20 4.37 -10.58
N GLY A 52 -0.92 5.69 -10.68
CA GLY A 52 0.42 6.17 -11.02
C GLY A 52 1.49 5.75 -10.00
N ALA A 53 1.15 5.71 -8.72
CA ALA A 53 2.08 5.25 -7.69
C ALA A 53 2.31 3.72 -7.73
N VAL A 54 1.33 2.92 -8.15
CA VAL A 54 1.52 1.48 -8.43
C VAL A 54 2.59 1.28 -9.52
N GLU A 55 2.61 2.17 -10.53
CA GLU A 55 3.62 2.14 -11.59
C GLU A 55 4.97 2.69 -11.11
N GLN A 56 5.01 3.93 -10.63
CA GLN A 56 6.25 4.68 -10.37
C GLN A 56 6.98 4.21 -9.10
N VAL A 57 6.25 3.83 -8.07
CA VAL A 57 6.79 3.41 -6.77
C VAL A 57 6.68 1.90 -6.60
N GLY A 58 5.55 1.32 -6.97
CA GLY A 58 5.32 -0.12 -6.90
C GLY A 58 6.09 -0.92 -7.93
N GLY A 59 6.52 -0.30 -9.04
CA GLY A 59 7.31 -0.93 -10.08
C GLY A 59 6.51 -1.78 -11.09
N ALA A 60 5.19 -1.68 -11.10
CA ALA A 60 4.37 -2.33 -12.11
C ALA A 60 4.41 -1.55 -13.45
N LYS A 61 4.41 -2.25 -14.59
CA LYS A 61 4.36 -1.58 -15.92
C LYS A 61 3.05 -0.85 -16.16
N LYS A 62 1.95 -1.37 -15.59
CA LYS A 62 0.60 -0.80 -15.64
C LYS A 62 -0.02 -0.87 -14.25
N GLY A 63 -0.64 0.23 -13.83
CA GLY A 63 -1.29 0.34 -12.52
C GLY A 63 -2.79 0.60 -12.61
N LYS A 64 -3.55 0.05 -11.67
CA LYS A 64 -4.95 0.37 -11.45
C LYS A 64 -5.25 0.47 -9.97
N ALA A 65 -6.10 1.41 -9.60
CA ALA A 65 -6.54 1.57 -8.23
C ALA A 65 -8.07 1.69 -8.18
N ILE A 66 -8.65 1.01 -7.19
CA ILE A 66 -10.09 1.03 -6.91
C ILE A 66 -10.26 1.36 -5.44
N ILE A 67 -11.21 2.24 -5.12
CA ILE A 67 -11.64 2.49 -3.75
C ILE A 67 -13.09 2.06 -3.57
N ILE A 68 -13.36 1.34 -2.48
CA ILE A 68 -14.70 0.95 -2.05
C ILE A 68 -15.00 1.65 -0.74
N ILE A 69 -16.02 2.50 -0.73
CA ILE A 69 -16.51 3.16 0.48
C ILE A 69 -17.67 2.31 1.00
N ASN A 70 -17.42 1.58 2.08
CA ASN A 70 -18.35 0.57 2.60
C ASN A 70 -19.25 1.16 3.70
N PRO A 71 -20.58 1.10 3.55
CA PRO A 71 -21.53 1.64 4.52
C PRO A 71 -21.94 0.66 5.63
N ALA A 72 -21.29 -0.50 5.76
CA ALA A 72 -21.66 -1.52 6.73
C ALA A 72 -21.69 -0.99 8.17
N GLU A 73 -22.63 -1.52 8.96
CA GLU A 73 -22.76 -1.34 10.39
C GLU A 73 -22.72 -2.71 11.10
N PRO A 74 -21.83 -2.91 12.09
CA PRO A 74 -20.81 -1.96 12.56
C PRO A 74 -19.76 -1.65 11.49
N PRO A 75 -19.06 -0.48 11.59
CA PRO A 75 -18.04 -0.08 10.63
C PRO A 75 -16.94 -1.14 10.51
N LEU A 76 -16.59 -1.50 9.29
CA LEU A 76 -15.50 -2.44 9.06
C LEU A 76 -14.13 -1.78 9.23
N ILE A 77 -13.14 -2.55 9.65
CA ILE A 77 -11.73 -2.18 9.59
C ILE A 77 -11.30 -2.14 8.11
N MET A 78 -10.40 -1.22 7.77
CA MET A 78 -9.87 -1.09 6.41
C MET A 78 -9.33 -2.43 5.90
N ARG A 79 -9.73 -2.83 4.71
CA ARG A 79 -9.28 -4.05 4.02
C ARG A 79 -8.82 -3.72 2.62
N ASP A 80 -7.67 -4.26 2.27
CA ASP A 80 -7.06 -3.98 0.99
C ASP A 80 -6.65 -5.27 0.29
N THR A 81 -6.81 -5.26 -1.01
CA THR A 81 -6.37 -6.35 -1.88
C THR A 81 -5.37 -5.82 -2.89
N VAL A 82 -4.28 -6.55 -3.06
CA VAL A 82 -3.28 -6.29 -4.09
C VAL A 82 -3.25 -7.47 -5.03
N HIS A 83 -3.34 -7.20 -6.33
CA HIS A 83 -3.12 -8.18 -7.39
C HIS A 83 -1.93 -7.74 -8.23
N CYS A 84 -0.93 -8.60 -8.35
CA CYS A 84 0.20 -8.40 -9.24
C CYS A 84 0.21 -9.52 -10.29
N LEU A 85 0.22 -9.13 -11.56
CA LEU A 85 0.44 -10.05 -12.67
C LEU A 85 1.92 -10.01 -13.01
N VAL A 86 2.65 -11.07 -12.67
CA VAL A 86 4.06 -11.22 -13.02
C VAL A 86 4.19 -11.32 -14.54
N ASP A 87 5.21 -10.67 -15.10
CA ASP A 87 5.45 -10.67 -16.52
C ASP A 87 5.79 -12.12 -17.02
N GLU A 88 5.05 -12.58 -18.01
CA GLU A 88 5.27 -13.91 -18.59
C GLU A 88 6.69 -14.13 -19.11
N ALA A 89 7.32 -13.05 -19.60
CA ALA A 89 8.71 -13.10 -20.06
C ALA A 89 9.71 -13.39 -18.93
N ALA A 90 9.32 -13.18 -17.67
CA ALA A 90 10.12 -13.50 -16.49
C ALA A 90 9.94 -14.96 -16.00
N GLY A 91 9.11 -15.74 -16.68
CA GLY A 91 8.76 -17.11 -16.29
C GLY A 91 7.67 -17.18 -15.22
N ALA A 92 7.50 -18.35 -14.63
CA ALA A 92 6.53 -18.54 -13.54
C ALA A 92 6.96 -17.76 -12.27
N PRO A 93 6.00 -17.30 -11.43
CA PRO A 93 6.33 -16.63 -10.18
C PRO A 93 7.21 -17.48 -9.26
N ASP A 94 8.32 -16.91 -8.81
CA ASP A 94 9.13 -17.51 -7.73
C ASP A 94 8.37 -17.34 -6.40
N GLN A 95 7.56 -18.34 -6.09
CA GLN A 95 6.67 -18.30 -4.94
C GLN A 95 7.44 -18.13 -3.62
N ALA A 96 8.59 -18.78 -3.49
CA ALA A 96 9.39 -18.73 -2.26
C ALA A 96 9.99 -17.34 -2.05
N ALA A 97 10.63 -16.78 -3.08
CA ALA A 97 11.26 -15.48 -3.01
C ALA A 97 10.21 -14.35 -2.85
N ILE A 98 9.09 -14.43 -3.58
CA ILE A 98 7.99 -13.45 -3.46
C ILE A 98 7.38 -13.51 -2.06
N THR A 99 7.13 -14.70 -1.50
CA THR A 99 6.60 -14.84 -0.15
C THR A 99 7.54 -14.24 0.88
N ALA A 100 8.84 -14.56 0.81
CA ALA A 100 9.83 -13.98 1.71
C ALA A 100 9.88 -12.44 1.61
N SER A 101 9.81 -11.91 0.38
CA SER A 101 9.81 -10.47 0.12
C SER A 101 8.57 -9.76 0.69
N VAL A 102 7.39 -10.35 0.53
CA VAL A 102 6.12 -9.82 1.08
C VAL A 102 6.18 -9.80 2.62
N HIS A 103 6.63 -10.88 3.26
CA HIS A 103 6.76 -10.91 4.71
C HIS A 103 7.81 -9.94 5.25
N ALA A 104 8.93 -9.77 4.55
CA ALA A 104 9.93 -8.76 4.92
C ALA A 104 9.34 -7.33 4.82
N MET A 105 8.60 -7.03 3.76
CA MET A 105 7.95 -5.73 3.59
C MET A 105 6.84 -5.51 4.64
N LEU A 106 6.07 -6.55 4.96
CA LEU A 106 5.07 -6.50 6.02
C LEU A 106 5.71 -6.06 7.35
N ALA A 107 6.84 -6.69 7.72
CA ALA A 107 7.56 -6.37 8.95
C ALA A 107 8.09 -4.93 8.94
N GLU A 108 8.54 -4.40 7.81
CA GLU A 108 8.97 -3.00 7.70
C GLU A 108 7.80 -2.02 7.91
N VAL A 109 6.65 -2.26 7.29
CA VAL A 109 5.47 -1.39 7.46
C VAL A 109 4.95 -1.45 8.89
N GLN A 110 4.97 -2.62 9.53
CA GLN A 110 4.53 -2.80 10.91
C GLN A 110 5.33 -1.99 11.93
N LYS A 111 6.57 -1.58 11.62
CA LYS A 111 7.38 -0.72 12.50
C LYS A 111 6.73 0.63 12.78
N TYR A 112 5.96 1.16 11.83
CA TYR A 112 5.27 2.46 11.97
C TYR A 112 3.75 2.36 11.87
N VAL A 113 3.20 1.22 11.45
CA VAL A 113 1.76 0.92 11.43
C VAL A 113 1.51 -0.42 12.12
N PRO A 114 1.45 -0.47 13.47
CA PRO A 114 1.32 -1.73 14.21
C PRO A 114 0.06 -2.54 13.86
N GLY A 115 -1.02 -1.87 13.42
CA GLY A 115 -2.27 -2.50 13.00
C GLY A 115 -2.29 -3.01 11.55
N TYR A 116 -1.16 -2.95 10.83
CA TYR A 116 -1.03 -3.48 9.48
C TYR A 116 -0.84 -4.99 9.49
N ARG A 117 -1.76 -5.72 8.90
CA ARG A 117 -1.78 -7.19 8.97
C ARG A 117 -1.98 -7.84 7.62
N LEU A 118 -1.26 -8.94 7.40
CA LEU A 118 -1.52 -9.87 6.31
C LEU A 118 -2.67 -10.79 6.73
N VAL A 119 -3.81 -10.69 6.07
CA VAL A 119 -4.99 -11.54 6.34
C VAL A 119 -4.85 -12.87 5.61
N ASN A 120 -4.37 -12.82 4.37
CA ASN A 120 -4.13 -14.00 3.54
C ASN A 120 -3.13 -13.67 2.43
N GLY A 121 -2.37 -14.66 2.02
CA GLY A 121 -1.43 -14.57 0.91
C GLY A 121 0.05 -14.53 1.33
N PRO A 122 0.96 -14.41 0.36
CA PRO A 122 0.65 -14.34 -1.08
C PRO A 122 -0.05 -15.61 -1.60
N VAL A 123 -1.11 -15.42 -2.39
CA VAL A 123 -1.82 -16.51 -3.09
C VAL A 123 -1.41 -16.47 -4.55
N PHE A 124 -0.97 -17.60 -5.09
CA PHE A 124 -0.50 -17.74 -6.46
C PHE A 124 -1.55 -18.46 -7.32
N ASP A 125 -1.88 -17.87 -8.46
CA ASP A 125 -2.79 -18.44 -9.44
C ASP A 125 -2.25 -18.10 -10.85
N GLY A 126 -1.53 -19.04 -11.45
CA GLY A 126 -0.74 -18.79 -12.66
C GLY A 126 0.26 -17.67 -12.44
N GLN A 127 0.21 -16.63 -13.26
CA GLN A 127 1.07 -15.43 -13.14
C GLN A 127 0.56 -14.42 -12.09
N ARG A 128 -0.63 -14.62 -11.55
CA ARG A 128 -1.21 -13.70 -10.58
C ARG A 128 -0.76 -14.02 -9.15
N VAL A 129 -0.25 -12.99 -8.49
CA VAL A 129 0.06 -12.98 -7.06
C VAL A 129 -0.95 -12.08 -6.37
N SER A 130 -1.64 -12.59 -5.35
CA SER A 130 -2.67 -11.83 -4.60
C SER A 130 -2.28 -11.74 -3.13
N VAL A 131 -2.37 -10.53 -2.56
CA VAL A 131 -2.09 -10.25 -1.15
C VAL A 131 -3.30 -9.56 -0.54
N TYR A 132 -3.76 -10.05 0.60
CA TYR A 132 -4.94 -9.53 1.30
C TYR A 132 -4.52 -8.95 2.65
N LEU A 133 -4.85 -7.70 2.89
CA LEU A 133 -4.38 -6.91 4.00
C LEU A 133 -5.55 -6.36 4.83
N GLU A 134 -5.25 -6.05 6.07
CA GLU A 134 -6.12 -5.32 6.97
C GLU A 134 -5.30 -4.25 7.70
N VAL A 135 -5.87 -3.05 7.85
CA VAL A 135 -5.26 -1.94 8.57
C VAL A 135 -6.19 -1.51 9.69
N GLU A 136 -5.86 -1.94 10.90
CA GLU A 136 -6.54 -1.50 12.11
C GLU A 136 -5.89 -0.22 12.63
N GLY A 137 -6.68 0.81 12.92
CA GLY A 137 -6.20 2.02 13.58
C GLY A 137 -5.82 1.76 15.03
N LEU A 138 -4.98 2.62 15.60
CA LEU A 138 -4.53 2.52 16.99
C LEU A 138 -5.69 2.61 17.99
N GLY A 139 -6.71 3.41 17.67
CA GLY A 139 -7.84 3.61 18.57
C GLY A 139 -7.61 4.68 19.64
N ASP A 140 -6.52 5.45 19.54
CA ASP A 140 -6.18 6.47 20.52
C ASP A 140 -7.06 7.73 20.37
N TYR A 141 -7.03 8.35 19.18
CA TYR A 141 -7.85 9.53 18.87
C TYR A 141 -9.00 9.18 17.93
N LEU A 142 -8.74 8.39 16.91
CA LEU A 142 -9.73 7.91 15.96
C LEU A 142 -10.12 6.47 16.30
N PRO A 143 -11.37 6.06 15.99
CA PRO A 143 -11.78 4.66 16.19
C PRO A 143 -10.94 3.70 15.36
N LYS A 144 -10.82 2.46 15.82
CA LYS A 144 -10.02 1.41 15.18
C LYS A 144 -10.38 1.14 13.71
N TYR A 145 -11.63 1.38 13.31
CA TYR A 145 -12.03 1.27 11.91
C TYR A 145 -11.42 2.36 11.00
N ALA A 146 -10.88 3.43 11.58
CA ALA A 146 -10.27 4.53 10.84
C ALA A 146 -8.77 4.29 10.51
N GLY A 147 -8.36 3.05 10.31
CA GLY A 147 -7.00 2.67 9.93
C GLY A 147 -6.49 3.37 8.65
N ASN A 148 -7.40 3.76 7.76
CA ASN A 148 -7.08 4.56 6.58
C ASN A 148 -6.56 5.96 6.92
N LEU A 149 -6.99 6.57 8.00
CA LEU A 149 -6.50 7.87 8.45
C LEU A 149 -5.18 7.69 9.24
N ASP A 150 -5.13 6.72 10.14
CA ASP A 150 -3.94 6.43 10.95
C ASP A 150 -2.72 6.06 10.08
N ILE A 151 -2.89 5.25 9.04
CA ILE A 151 -1.76 4.89 8.16
C ILE A 151 -1.20 6.11 7.43
N MET A 152 -2.02 7.09 7.07
CA MET A 152 -1.55 8.32 6.41
C MET A 152 -0.69 9.17 7.36
N THR A 153 -1.15 9.36 8.59
CA THR A 153 -0.40 10.13 9.60
C THR A 153 0.86 9.41 10.03
N ALA A 154 0.80 8.10 10.23
CA ALA A 154 1.95 7.27 10.56
C ALA A 154 3.03 7.30 9.45
N ALA A 155 2.62 7.18 8.19
CA ALA A 155 3.54 7.27 7.06
C ALA A 155 4.19 8.66 6.94
N ALA A 156 3.42 9.73 7.17
CA ALA A 156 3.95 11.09 7.16
C ALA A 156 4.96 11.31 8.29
N ALA A 157 4.66 10.86 9.51
CA ALA A 157 5.58 10.93 10.65
C ALA A 157 6.87 10.14 10.37
N ARG A 158 6.74 8.89 9.88
CA ARG A 158 7.91 8.06 9.55
C ARG A 158 8.78 8.69 8.47
N THR A 159 8.17 9.29 7.45
CA THR A 159 8.91 10.00 6.40
C THR A 159 9.71 11.17 6.99
N ALA A 160 9.11 11.96 7.87
CA ALA A 160 9.81 13.06 8.55
C ALA A 160 10.97 12.56 9.42
N GLU A 161 10.80 11.47 10.14
CA GLU A 161 11.86 10.82 10.92
C GLU A 161 13.01 10.36 10.01
N MET A 162 12.72 9.73 8.89
CA MET A 162 13.74 9.30 7.93
C MET A 162 14.54 10.47 7.37
N PHE A 163 13.90 11.59 7.06
CA PHE A 163 14.61 12.81 6.67
C PHE A 163 15.52 13.34 7.78
N ALA A 164 15.03 13.36 9.02
CA ALA A 164 15.82 13.79 10.15
C ALA A 164 17.03 12.88 10.40
N GLU A 165 16.84 11.56 10.34
CA GLU A 165 17.91 10.56 10.44
C GLU A 165 18.98 10.79 9.36
N GLU A 166 18.56 11.03 8.12
CA GLU A 166 19.46 11.26 7.00
C GLU A 166 20.26 12.57 7.17
N MET A 167 19.60 13.63 7.60
CA MET A 167 20.27 14.92 7.89
C MET A 167 21.30 14.79 9.01
N LEU A 168 21.02 14.02 10.06
CA LEU A 168 21.92 13.79 11.19
C LEU A 168 23.12 12.90 10.81
N ASN A 169 22.93 11.94 9.91
CA ASN A 169 23.96 11.01 9.48
C ASN A 169 24.87 11.57 8.37
N GLY A 170 24.66 12.81 7.94
CA GLY A 170 25.52 13.50 6.99
C GLY A 170 25.51 12.91 5.56
N SER A 171 24.42 12.27 5.17
CA SER A 171 24.26 11.76 3.81
C SER A 171 24.22 12.87 2.75
N PRO A 172 24.70 12.61 1.52
CA PRO A 172 24.85 13.63 0.49
C PRO A 172 23.49 14.24 0.14
N LYS A 173 23.51 15.55 -0.09
CA LYS A 173 22.36 16.38 -0.46
C LYS A 173 21.44 15.63 -1.43
N LEU A 174 20.17 15.47 -1.04
CA LEU A 174 19.08 15.21 -1.98
C LEU A 174 19.17 16.33 -3.05
N GLU A 175 19.74 16.01 -4.19
CA GLU A 175 19.55 16.85 -5.37
C GLU A 175 18.07 16.83 -5.65
N ALA A 176 17.45 18.01 -5.56
CA ALA A 176 16.06 18.19 -5.83
C ALA A 176 15.76 17.61 -7.23
N VAL A 177 15.05 16.49 -7.26
CA VAL A 177 14.41 16.03 -8.49
C VAL A 177 13.23 16.98 -8.74
N VAL A 178 13.56 18.13 -9.30
CA VAL A 178 12.61 19.04 -9.91
C VAL A 178 12.62 18.71 -11.39
N ALA A 179 11.63 17.95 -11.79
CA ALA A 179 11.20 17.87 -13.18
C ALA A 179 9.68 17.66 -13.21
#